data_023588e0649887cb3f08d765e9f8cada
#
_entry.id   023588e0649887cb3f08d765e9f8cada
#
_cell.length_a   1.000
_cell.length_b   1.000
_cell.length_c   1.000
_cell.angle_alpha   90.00
_cell.angle_beta   90.00
_cell.angle_gamma   90.00
#
_symmetry.space_group_name_H-M   'P 1'
#
loop_
_entity.id
_entity.type
_entity.pdbx_description
1 polymer ?
#
loop_
_entity_poly.entity_id
_entity_poly.type
_entity_poly.pdbx_seq_one_letter_code
_entity_poly.pdbx_strand_id
1 'polypeptide(L)'
;MVPTLAELVALRQAAAGRRVPRRGRHGASGPAPAPVRGRGMEYAESRAYTPGDDVRHIDWRLTARSGRMHTKLFQAERQRLTLLVADTAPALYFGTRVRFKSVQAARAGAVAAWAALRDGDRLAALRGSHDEPPVPPAGGSRGALRVLDALVRWYAQPPAGDAGLALALEHARRLVRPGSRVYVLAEPASIGAVPRAAWAGLAAHHEVVVLLVQDPIERDPPRTRLPFVDTGRRVEVDLGAERDFGRWRAAFGAVAEEAADALRAHGARVHLLSTDAPSHAWLPATGAGSLPA
;
A
#
# COMPACT_ATOMS: atom_id res chain seq x y z
N MET A 1 2.61 9.95 -21.73
CA MET A 1 1.37 9.35 -21.17
C MET A 1 1.36 9.69 -19.68
N VAL A 2 0.27 10.28 -19.19
CA VAL A 2 0.11 10.68 -17.78
C VAL A 2 -1.16 10.02 -17.23
N PRO A 3 -1.24 9.73 -15.92
CA PRO A 3 -2.46 9.20 -15.32
C PRO A 3 -3.57 10.25 -15.32
N THR A 4 -4.81 9.82 -15.49
CA THR A 4 -5.99 10.69 -15.39
C THR A 4 -6.92 10.23 -14.29
N LEU A 5 -7.66 11.16 -13.69
CA LEU A 5 -8.60 10.83 -12.62
C LEU A 5 -9.69 9.86 -13.13
N ALA A 6 -10.21 10.07 -14.34
CA ALA A 6 -11.22 9.18 -14.94
C ALA A 6 -10.73 7.74 -15.08
N GLU A 7 -9.48 7.56 -15.53
CA GLU A 7 -8.83 6.25 -15.62
C GLU A 7 -8.69 5.59 -14.24
N LEU A 8 -8.22 6.34 -13.22
CA LEU A 8 -8.05 5.81 -11.87
C LEU A 8 -9.40 5.46 -11.20
N VAL A 9 -10.45 6.21 -11.51
CA VAL A 9 -11.82 5.90 -11.04
C VAL A 9 -12.32 4.60 -11.67
N ALA A 10 -12.11 4.38 -12.96
CA ALA A 10 -12.52 3.17 -13.67
C ALA A 10 -11.90 1.88 -13.09
N LEU A 11 -10.72 1.97 -12.45
CA LEU A 11 -10.06 0.83 -11.80
C LEU A 11 -10.80 0.30 -10.56
N ARG A 12 -11.87 0.97 -10.11
CA ARG A 12 -12.76 0.45 -9.05
C ARG A 12 -13.28 -0.95 -9.34
N GLN A 13 -13.61 -1.24 -10.61
CA GLN A 13 -14.07 -2.56 -11.03
C GLN A 13 -12.95 -3.60 -10.93
N ALA A 14 -11.71 -3.24 -11.25
CA ALA A 14 -10.57 -4.14 -11.15
C ALA A 14 -10.23 -4.54 -9.70
N ALA A 15 -10.59 -3.71 -8.72
CA ALA A 15 -10.48 -4.01 -7.30
C ALA A 15 -11.64 -4.87 -6.77
N ALA A 16 -12.78 -4.92 -7.48
CA ALA A 16 -13.93 -5.73 -7.08
C ALA A 16 -13.59 -7.24 -7.14
N GLY A 17 -14.09 -8.03 -6.19
CA GLY A 17 -13.82 -9.47 -6.16
C GLY A 17 -12.39 -9.88 -5.81
N ARG A 18 -11.54 -8.95 -5.37
CA ARG A 18 -10.15 -9.21 -4.99
C ARG A 18 -9.89 -8.72 -3.56
N ARG A 19 -9.21 -9.48 -2.74
CA ARG A 19 -8.92 -9.09 -1.35
C ARG A 19 -7.43 -9.17 -1.07
N VAL A 20 -6.91 -8.18 -0.34
CA VAL A 20 -5.59 -8.29 0.26
C VAL A 20 -5.69 -9.32 1.38
N PRO A 21 -4.88 -10.39 1.36
CA PRO A 21 -4.86 -11.35 2.46
C PRO A 21 -4.57 -10.62 3.77
N ARG A 22 -5.44 -10.78 4.76
CA ARG A 22 -5.20 -10.23 6.09
C ARG A 22 -4.15 -11.09 6.77
N ARG A 23 -3.11 -10.49 7.33
CA ARG A 23 -2.24 -11.18 8.28
C ARG A 23 -3.14 -11.58 9.45
N GLY A 24 -3.21 -12.87 9.79
CA GLY A 24 -3.99 -13.35 10.93
C GLY A 24 -3.64 -12.52 12.17
N ARG A 25 -4.64 -12.20 12.97
CA ARG A 25 -4.49 -11.49 14.25
C ARG A 25 -3.72 -12.37 15.23
N HIS A 26 -2.40 -12.48 15.06
CA HIS A 26 -1.53 -13.02 16.09
C HIS A 26 -1.01 -11.83 16.90
N GLY A 27 -1.50 -11.72 18.12
CA GLY A 27 -0.90 -10.88 19.15
C GLY A 27 -1.29 -9.41 19.12
N ALA A 28 -2.49 -9.13 19.57
CA ALA A 28 -2.77 -7.94 20.34
C ALA A 28 -3.74 -8.31 21.46
N SER A 29 -3.26 -9.05 22.42
CA SER A 29 -3.76 -8.92 23.78
C SER A 29 -3.33 -7.54 24.24
N GLY A 30 -4.13 -6.55 23.92
CA GLY A 30 -4.04 -5.22 24.49
C GLY A 30 -5.06 -5.11 25.61
N PRO A 31 -4.83 -4.20 26.59
CA PRO A 31 -5.60 -4.11 27.81
C PRO A 31 -7.08 -3.85 27.57
N ALA A 32 -7.89 -4.18 28.57
CA ALA A 32 -9.33 -4.12 28.66
C ALA A 32 -10.00 -2.97 27.86
N PRO A 33 -11.17 -3.21 27.23
CA PRO A 33 -11.88 -2.22 26.44
C PRO A 33 -12.30 -1.06 27.33
N ALA A 34 -11.73 0.12 27.05
CA ALA A 34 -12.23 1.35 27.64
C ALA A 34 -13.62 1.67 27.06
N PRO A 35 -14.60 2.12 27.85
CA PRO A 35 -15.91 2.48 27.37
C PRO A 35 -15.83 3.80 26.59
N VAL A 36 -15.60 3.73 25.27
CA VAL A 36 -15.64 4.89 24.39
C VAL A 36 -17.01 4.98 23.75
N ARG A 37 -17.76 6.03 24.11
CA ARG A 37 -19.03 6.39 23.48
C ARG A 37 -18.74 6.95 22.07
N GLY A 38 -19.26 6.31 21.02
CA GLY A 38 -19.18 6.79 19.63
C GLY A 38 -20.12 6.02 18.70
N ARG A 39 -20.63 6.68 17.65
CA ARG A 39 -21.41 6.03 16.59
C ARG A 39 -20.53 4.98 15.88
N GLY A 40 -20.97 3.73 15.86
CA GLY A 40 -20.26 2.61 15.22
C GLY A 40 -19.71 1.60 16.25
N MET A 41 -20.54 1.14 17.17
CA MET A 41 -20.20 0.01 18.04
C MET A 41 -20.79 -1.27 17.45
N GLU A 42 -19.95 -2.22 17.04
CA GLU A 42 -20.39 -3.58 16.71
C GLU A 42 -20.47 -4.43 17.96
N TYR A 43 -21.54 -5.23 18.05
CA TYR A 43 -21.65 -6.26 19.07
C TYR A 43 -20.49 -7.25 18.91
N ALA A 44 -19.69 -7.40 19.96
CA ALA A 44 -18.56 -8.33 19.97
C ALA A 44 -18.92 -9.66 20.63
N GLU A 45 -19.39 -9.58 21.87
CA GLU A 45 -19.77 -10.76 22.68
C GLU A 45 -20.67 -10.33 23.86
N SER A 46 -21.30 -11.29 24.54
CA SER A 46 -21.93 -11.06 25.82
C SER A 46 -21.15 -11.76 26.93
N ARG A 47 -20.91 -11.06 28.03
CA ARG A 47 -20.34 -11.64 29.26
C ARG A 47 -21.31 -11.55 30.44
N ALA A 48 -21.02 -12.25 31.50
CA ALA A 48 -21.80 -12.11 32.74
C ALA A 48 -21.72 -10.65 33.23
N TYR A 49 -22.87 -10.10 33.64
CA TYR A 49 -22.98 -8.77 34.21
C TYR A 49 -22.22 -8.67 35.53
N THR A 50 -21.50 -7.60 35.69
CA THR A 50 -20.85 -7.24 36.97
C THR A 50 -21.39 -5.89 37.46
N PRO A 51 -21.56 -5.71 38.80
CA PRO A 51 -21.98 -4.39 39.34
C PRO A 51 -21.07 -3.28 38.81
N GLY A 52 -21.68 -2.23 38.21
CA GLY A 52 -20.99 -1.13 37.55
C GLY A 52 -21.10 -1.14 36.02
N ASP A 53 -21.57 -2.23 35.42
CA ASP A 53 -21.88 -2.27 33.99
C ASP A 53 -23.11 -1.41 33.65
N ASP A 54 -23.13 -0.81 32.46
CA ASP A 54 -24.26 -0.01 32.00
C ASP A 54 -25.46 -0.92 31.70
N VAL A 55 -26.53 -0.77 32.47
CA VAL A 55 -27.78 -1.55 32.37
C VAL A 55 -28.46 -1.47 30.99
N ARG A 56 -28.16 -0.43 30.20
CA ARG A 56 -28.67 -0.28 28.82
C ARG A 56 -28.10 -1.31 27.87
N HIS A 57 -26.97 -1.91 28.24
CA HIS A 57 -26.29 -2.93 27.44
C HIS A 57 -26.60 -4.35 27.87
N ILE A 58 -27.60 -4.56 28.74
CA ILE A 58 -28.02 -5.91 29.12
C ILE A 58 -28.53 -6.68 27.90
N ASP A 59 -28.03 -7.89 27.72
CA ASP A 59 -28.53 -8.84 26.72
C ASP A 59 -29.73 -9.60 27.30
N TRP A 60 -30.90 -8.98 27.17
CA TRP A 60 -32.12 -9.55 27.69
C TRP A 60 -32.43 -10.94 27.12
N ARG A 61 -32.03 -11.20 25.86
CA ARG A 61 -32.26 -12.49 25.21
C ARG A 61 -31.39 -13.59 25.78
N LEU A 62 -30.12 -13.31 26.03
CA LEU A 62 -29.21 -14.28 26.66
C LEU A 62 -29.53 -14.44 28.15
N THR A 63 -29.87 -13.36 28.85
CA THR A 63 -30.31 -13.35 30.25
C THR A 63 -31.53 -14.22 30.44
N ALA A 64 -32.55 -14.13 29.58
CA ALA A 64 -33.75 -14.96 29.65
C ALA A 64 -33.50 -16.45 29.43
N ARG A 65 -32.48 -16.79 28.61
CA ARG A 65 -32.12 -18.20 28.36
C ARG A 65 -31.26 -18.80 29.45
N SER A 66 -30.36 -18.04 30.03
CA SER A 66 -29.37 -18.54 30.99
C SER A 66 -29.80 -18.38 32.44
N GLY A 67 -30.83 -17.58 32.72
CA GLY A 67 -31.24 -17.21 34.08
C GLY A 67 -30.23 -16.31 34.82
N ARG A 68 -29.19 -15.84 34.15
CA ARG A 68 -28.15 -14.96 34.71
C ARG A 68 -28.03 -13.69 33.87
N MET A 69 -27.82 -12.56 34.51
CA MET A 69 -27.67 -11.31 33.81
C MET A 69 -26.40 -11.31 32.96
N HIS A 70 -26.53 -10.92 31.68
CA HIS A 70 -25.44 -10.77 30.74
C HIS A 70 -25.45 -9.36 30.16
N THR A 71 -24.27 -8.76 29.96
CA THR A 71 -24.10 -7.48 29.30
C THR A 71 -23.42 -7.66 27.94
N LYS A 72 -23.91 -6.90 26.95
CA LYS A 72 -23.31 -6.86 25.61
C LYS A 72 -22.04 -6.04 25.65
N LEU A 73 -20.94 -6.63 25.21
CA LEU A 73 -19.71 -5.92 24.95
C LEU A 73 -19.73 -5.45 23.49
N PHE A 74 -19.53 -4.16 23.33
CA PHE A 74 -19.40 -3.56 22.02
C PHE A 74 -17.94 -3.22 21.78
N GLN A 75 -17.42 -3.59 20.63
CA GLN A 75 -16.13 -3.10 20.14
C GLN A 75 -16.38 -1.83 19.32
N ALA A 76 -15.66 -0.76 19.63
CA ALA A 76 -15.61 0.37 18.72
C ALA A 76 -15.03 -0.10 17.41
N GLU A 77 -15.79 0.00 16.32
CA GLU A 77 -15.30 -0.20 14.98
C GLU A 77 -14.22 0.85 14.70
N ARG A 78 -12.97 0.53 15.03
CA ARG A 78 -11.85 1.38 14.67
C ARG A 78 -11.62 1.17 13.18
N GLN A 79 -12.15 2.09 12.36
CA GLN A 79 -11.80 2.15 10.95
C GLN A 79 -10.27 2.18 10.83
N ARG A 80 -9.71 1.09 10.28
CA ARG A 80 -8.28 1.00 10.05
C ARG A 80 -7.83 2.14 9.14
N LEU A 81 -6.64 2.67 9.38
CA LEU A 81 -5.99 3.57 8.45
C LEU A 81 -5.23 2.78 7.39
N THR A 82 -5.53 3.03 6.13
CA THR A 82 -4.71 2.65 4.99
C THR A 82 -4.00 3.88 4.45
N LEU A 83 -2.67 3.86 4.51
CA LEU A 83 -1.79 4.93 4.03
C LEU A 83 -1.13 4.50 2.73
N LEU A 84 -1.18 5.34 1.69
CA LEU A 84 -0.39 5.20 0.48
C LEU A 84 0.83 6.12 0.56
N VAL A 85 2.00 5.54 0.42
CA VAL A 85 3.28 6.25 0.34
C VAL A 85 3.75 6.18 -1.11
N ALA A 86 3.83 7.33 -1.76
CA ALA A 86 4.26 7.46 -3.14
C ALA A 86 5.74 7.85 -3.19
N ASP A 87 6.55 6.98 -3.78
CA ASP A 87 7.86 7.36 -4.30
C ASP A 87 7.64 8.15 -5.59
N THR A 88 8.32 9.26 -5.73
CA THR A 88 8.24 10.14 -6.90
C THR A 88 9.61 10.35 -7.56
N ALA A 89 10.54 9.42 -7.33
CA ALA A 89 11.87 9.45 -7.93
C ALA A 89 11.82 9.59 -9.45
N PRO A 90 12.73 10.36 -10.08
CA PRO A 90 12.75 10.57 -11.53
C PRO A 90 12.75 9.30 -12.36
N ALA A 91 13.36 8.21 -11.87
CA ALA A 91 13.40 6.93 -12.57
C ALA A 91 12.00 6.28 -12.76
N LEU A 92 10.97 6.71 -12.02
CA LEU A 92 9.60 6.26 -12.24
C LEU A 92 8.97 6.82 -13.51
N TYR A 93 9.49 7.90 -14.07
CA TYR A 93 8.96 8.53 -15.30
C TYR A 93 9.58 7.95 -16.57
N PHE A 94 9.88 6.66 -16.51
CA PHE A 94 10.41 5.83 -17.57
C PHE A 94 9.45 4.68 -17.91
N GLY A 95 9.48 4.24 -19.18
CA GLY A 95 8.74 3.07 -19.64
C GLY A 95 8.92 2.88 -21.14
N THR A 96 8.93 1.62 -21.61
CA THR A 96 9.32 1.28 -22.99
C THR A 96 8.18 0.75 -23.86
N ARG A 97 7.09 0.23 -23.28
CA ARG A 97 6.06 -0.46 -24.08
C ARG A 97 4.67 0.11 -23.87
N VAL A 98 4.04 -0.17 -22.73
CA VAL A 98 2.61 0.11 -22.51
C VAL A 98 2.40 1.43 -21.80
N ARG A 99 3.16 1.67 -20.73
CA ARG A 99 3.04 2.87 -19.89
C ARG A 99 4.32 3.14 -19.11
N PHE A 100 4.48 4.35 -18.60
CA PHE A 100 5.56 4.69 -17.67
C PHE A 100 5.35 4.02 -16.31
N LYS A 101 6.42 3.78 -15.57
CA LYS A 101 6.36 3.26 -14.20
C LYS A 101 5.52 4.16 -13.30
N SER A 102 5.60 5.49 -13.46
CA SER A 102 4.76 6.46 -12.73
C SER A 102 3.26 6.23 -12.96
N VAL A 103 2.85 5.98 -14.22
CA VAL A 103 1.45 5.67 -14.54
C VAL A 103 1.03 4.33 -13.91
N GLN A 104 1.90 3.33 -13.97
CA GLN A 104 1.62 2.04 -13.33
C GLN A 104 1.51 2.15 -11.80
N ALA A 105 2.38 2.96 -11.17
CA ALA A 105 2.32 3.26 -9.74
C ALA A 105 0.99 3.94 -9.36
N ALA A 106 0.59 4.99 -10.11
CA ALA A 106 -0.70 5.66 -9.91
C ALA A 106 -1.88 4.68 -10.00
N ARG A 107 -1.89 3.83 -11.02
CA ARG A 107 -2.94 2.83 -11.26
C ARG A 107 -2.98 1.77 -10.16
N ALA A 108 -1.82 1.25 -9.75
CA ALA A 108 -1.73 0.27 -8.66
C ALA A 108 -2.14 0.88 -7.31
N GLY A 109 -1.76 2.14 -7.06
CA GLY A 109 -2.21 2.92 -5.91
C GLY A 109 -3.73 3.14 -5.91
N ALA A 110 -4.34 3.40 -7.07
CA ALA A 110 -5.77 3.51 -7.19
C ALA A 110 -6.48 2.18 -6.87
N VAL A 111 -5.95 1.05 -7.34
CA VAL A 111 -6.47 -0.29 -6.97
C VAL A 111 -6.39 -0.51 -5.46
N ALA A 112 -5.26 -0.12 -4.82
CA ALA A 112 -5.10 -0.20 -3.37
C ALA A 112 -6.12 0.68 -2.62
N ALA A 113 -6.35 1.92 -3.10
CA ALA A 113 -7.33 2.84 -2.53
C ALA A 113 -8.77 2.29 -2.62
N TRP A 114 -9.15 1.73 -3.77
CA TRP A 114 -10.47 1.11 -3.95
C TRP A 114 -10.65 -0.15 -3.11
N ALA A 115 -9.61 -0.97 -2.97
CA ALA A 115 -9.63 -2.13 -2.08
C ALA A 115 -9.80 -1.72 -0.62
N ALA A 116 -9.08 -0.70 -0.16
CA ALA A 116 -9.19 -0.16 1.18
C ALA A 116 -10.57 0.47 1.47
N LEU A 117 -11.12 1.21 0.50
CA LEU A 117 -12.48 1.75 0.61
C LEU A 117 -13.52 0.64 0.82
N ARG A 118 -13.41 -0.45 0.04
CA ARG A 118 -14.31 -1.60 0.19
C ARG A 118 -14.14 -2.29 1.55
N ASP A 119 -12.92 -2.32 2.08
CA ASP A 119 -12.63 -2.88 3.41
C ASP A 119 -13.10 -1.96 4.56
N GLY A 120 -13.69 -0.78 4.26
CA GLY A 120 -14.17 0.20 5.25
C GLY A 120 -13.05 1.05 5.86
N ASP A 121 -11.83 1.00 5.33
CA ASP A 121 -10.68 1.73 5.86
C ASP A 121 -10.79 3.24 5.60
N ARG A 122 -10.16 4.03 6.47
CA ARG A 122 -9.86 5.43 6.18
C ARG A 122 -8.61 5.49 5.31
N LEU A 123 -8.61 6.38 4.33
CA LEU A 123 -7.53 6.53 3.35
C LEU A 123 -6.77 7.83 3.59
N ALA A 124 -5.45 7.74 3.52
CA ALA A 124 -4.52 8.85 3.48
C ALA A 124 -3.43 8.57 2.44
N ALA A 125 -2.74 9.60 1.99
CA ALA A 125 -1.60 9.44 1.11
C ALA A 125 -0.54 10.51 1.38
N LEU A 126 0.72 10.21 1.07
CA LEU A 126 1.82 11.16 1.11
C LEU A 126 2.93 10.78 0.14
N ARG A 127 3.77 11.73 -0.18
CA ARG A 127 5.07 11.57 -0.84
C ARG A 127 6.18 12.20 0.00
N GLY A 128 7.43 11.99 -0.39
CA GLY A 128 8.57 12.66 0.22
C GLY A 128 8.63 14.13 -0.22
N SER A 129 8.14 15.03 0.62
CA SER A 129 8.17 16.47 0.38
C SER A 129 8.25 17.23 1.69
N HIS A 130 8.98 18.35 1.68
CA HIS A 130 8.99 19.28 2.80
C HIS A 130 7.83 20.28 2.73
N ASP A 131 7.35 20.56 1.52
CA ASP A 131 6.40 21.64 1.26
C ASP A 131 4.97 21.15 1.08
N GLU A 132 4.78 19.91 0.61
CA GLU A 132 3.45 19.36 0.39
C GLU A 132 2.97 18.53 1.59
N PRO A 133 1.90 18.96 2.26
CA PRO A 133 1.36 18.21 3.39
C PRO A 133 0.73 16.89 2.94
N PRO A 134 0.71 15.86 3.80
CA PRO A 134 0.00 14.62 3.53
C PRO A 134 -1.49 14.85 3.23
N VAL A 135 -2.06 14.04 2.33
CA VAL A 135 -3.52 13.94 2.18
C VAL A 135 -4.11 13.39 3.49
N PRO A 136 -4.94 14.16 4.20
CA PRO A 136 -5.40 13.78 5.52
C PRO A 136 -6.32 12.55 5.47
N PRO A 137 -6.32 11.71 6.52
CA PRO A 137 -7.16 10.53 6.60
C PRO A 137 -8.64 10.83 6.46
N ALA A 138 -9.31 10.23 5.46
CA ALA A 138 -10.74 10.36 5.25
C ALA A 138 -11.36 9.02 4.83
N GLY A 139 -12.61 8.77 5.28
CA GLY A 139 -13.37 7.59 4.91
C GLY A 139 -14.25 7.81 3.67
N GLY A 140 -14.80 6.71 3.16
CA GLY A 140 -15.77 6.73 2.07
C GLY A 140 -15.19 7.19 0.73
N SER A 141 -16.05 7.38 -0.26
CA SER A 141 -15.65 7.78 -1.61
C SER A 141 -14.89 9.10 -1.66
N ARG A 142 -15.18 10.03 -0.75
CA ARG A 142 -14.47 11.32 -0.63
C ARG A 142 -12.99 11.10 -0.29
N GLY A 143 -12.69 10.16 0.63
CA GLY A 143 -11.30 9.80 0.97
C GLY A 143 -10.57 9.20 -0.22
N ALA A 144 -11.20 8.25 -0.90
CA ALA A 144 -10.63 7.63 -2.09
C ALA A 144 -10.32 8.67 -3.19
N LEU A 145 -11.29 9.52 -3.55
CA LEU A 145 -11.10 10.52 -4.60
C LEU A 145 -9.99 11.52 -4.29
N ARG A 146 -9.80 11.93 -3.03
CA ARG A 146 -8.68 12.79 -2.63
C ARG A 146 -7.33 12.12 -2.85
N VAL A 147 -7.24 10.84 -2.53
CA VAL A 147 -6.01 10.06 -2.75
C VAL A 147 -5.74 9.89 -4.25
N LEU A 148 -6.77 9.57 -5.05
CA LEU A 148 -6.63 9.44 -6.50
C LEU A 148 -6.19 10.75 -7.15
N ASP A 149 -6.76 11.88 -6.74
CA ASP A 149 -6.36 13.21 -7.22
C ASP A 149 -4.88 13.50 -6.91
N ALA A 150 -4.43 13.19 -5.71
CA ALA A 150 -3.03 13.33 -5.33
C ALA A 150 -2.11 12.45 -6.20
N LEU A 151 -2.49 11.18 -6.44
CA LEU A 151 -1.73 10.29 -7.32
C LEU A 151 -1.64 10.82 -8.75
N VAL A 152 -2.71 11.40 -9.30
CA VAL A 152 -2.69 12.04 -10.61
C VAL A 152 -1.68 13.19 -10.63
N ARG A 153 -1.71 14.09 -9.66
CA ARG A 153 -0.80 15.23 -9.59
C ARG A 153 0.65 14.80 -9.42
N TRP A 154 0.92 13.85 -8.53
CA TRP A 154 2.29 13.39 -8.23
C TRP A 154 2.93 12.62 -9.38
N TYR A 155 2.14 11.86 -10.14
CA TYR A 155 2.66 10.99 -11.19
C TYR A 155 2.49 11.53 -12.61
N ALA A 156 1.95 12.74 -12.78
CA ALA A 156 1.85 13.39 -14.07
C ALA A 156 3.24 13.79 -14.63
N GLN A 157 4.11 14.26 -13.74
CA GLN A 157 5.50 14.65 -14.04
C GLN A 157 6.32 14.58 -12.74
N PRO A 158 7.67 14.47 -12.83
CA PRO A 158 8.50 14.53 -11.63
C PRO A 158 8.18 15.80 -10.84
N PRO A 159 7.71 15.68 -9.58
CA PRO A 159 7.33 16.85 -8.82
C PRO A 159 8.57 17.64 -8.37
N ALA A 160 8.49 18.95 -8.45
CA ALA A 160 9.47 19.81 -7.82
C ALA A 160 9.49 19.55 -6.29
N GLY A 161 10.66 19.62 -5.69
CA GLY A 161 10.81 19.40 -4.24
C GLY A 161 10.56 17.96 -3.81
N ASP A 162 10.84 16.97 -4.67
CA ASP A 162 10.92 15.57 -4.25
C ASP A 162 12.09 15.39 -3.28
N ALA A 163 11.81 14.96 -2.06
CA ALA A 163 12.79 14.72 -1.00
C ALA A 163 13.00 13.22 -0.73
N GLY A 164 12.50 12.38 -1.61
CA GLY A 164 12.75 10.95 -1.67
C GLY A 164 11.94 10.09 -0.70
N LEU A 165 12.03 8.78 -0.92
CA LEU A 165 11.27 7.78 -0.20
C LEU A 165 11.62 7.72 1.31
N ALA A 166 12.85 8.02 1.70
CA ALA A 166 13.27 8.01 3.10
C ALA A 166 12.46 9.03 3.94
N LEU A 167 12.33 10.27 3.46
CA LEU A 167 11.51 11.29 4.12
C LEU A 167 10.02 10.89 4.10
N ALA A 168 9.53 10.32 3.00
CA ALA A 168 8.16 9.83 2.93
C ALA A 168 7.84 8.83 4.03
N LEU A 169 8.74 7.88 4.30
CA LEU A 169 8.57 6.89 5.35
C LEU A 169 8.71 7.48 6.77
N GLU A 170 9.55 8.48 6.95
CA GLU A 170 9.62 9.23 8.21
C GLU A 170 8.29 9.92 8.51
N HIS A 171 7.69 10.60 7.54
CA HIS A 171 6.37 11.20 7.68
C HIS A 171 5.28 10.14 7.90
N ALA A 172 5.35 9.00 7.19
CA ALA A 172 4.42 7.90 7.35
C ALA A 172 4.38 7.41 8.80
N ARG A 173 5.53 7.23 9.45
CA ARG A 173 5.62 6.78 10.85
C ARG A 173 4.92 7.70 11.84
N ARG A 174 4.83 9.00 11.56
CA ARG A 174 4.12 9.98 12.39
C ARG A 174 2.60 9.93 12.21
N LEU A 175 2.13 9.45 11.05
CA LEU A 175 0.71 9.41 10.72
C LEU A 175 0.03 8.09 11.09
N VAL A 176 0.75 6.98 10.98
CA VAL A 176 0.17 5.66 11.19
C VAL A 176 0.05 5.32 12.68
N ARG A 177 -0.96 4.53 13.01
CA ARG A 177 -1.18 3.94 14.32
C ARG A 177 -1.03 2.42 14.23
N PRO A 178 -0.64 1.72 15.30
CA PRO A 178 -0.53 0.28 15.29
C PRO A 178 -1.77 -0.40 14.66
N GLY A 179 -1.53 -1.35 13.77
CA GLY A 179 -2.58 -2.03 13.00
C GLY A 179 -2.98 -1.34 11.69
N SER A 180 -2.38 -0.20 11.35
CA SER A 180 -2.57 0.42 10.02
C SER A 180 -2.02 -0.46 8.91
N ARG A 181 -2.54 -0.27 7.68
CA ARG A 181 -1.95 -0.81 6.45
C ARG A 181 -1.20 0.28 5.71
N VAL A 182 0.01 -0.02 5.27
CA VAL A 182 0.86 0.91 4.51
C VAL A 182 1.18 0.30 3.16
N TYR A 183 0.73 0.93 2.09
CA TYR A 183 1.16 0.64 0.72
C TYR A 183 2.28 1.57 0.34
N VAL A 184 3.38 1.02 -0.15
CA VAL A 184 4.49 1.80 -0.71
C VAL A 184 4.58 1.51 -2.20
N LEU A 185 4.48 2.56 -3.01
CA LEU A 185 4.62 2.51 -4.47
C LEU A 185 6.02 3.03 -4.78
N ALA A 186 6.93 2.16 -5.17
CA ALA A 186 8.34 2.56 -5.22
C ALA A 186 9.09 2.05 -6.45
N GLU A 187 10.12 2.80 -6.80
CA GLU A 187 11.22 2.38 -7.65
C GLU A 187 12.15 1.44 -6.86
N PRO A 188 12.57 0.30 -7.40
CA PRO A 188 13.49 -0.59 -6.72
C PRO A 188 14.76 0.08 -6.17
N ALA A 189 15.38 0.96 -6.94
CA ALA A 189 16.58 1.67 -6.51
C ALA A 189 16.35 2.62 -5.32
N SER A 190 15.13 3.15 -5.14
CA SER A 190 14.80 4.02 -4.01
C SER A 190 14.82 3.30 -2.66
N ILE A 191 14.69 1.97 -2.66
CA ILE A 191 14.68 1.17 -1.43
C ILE A 191 16.02 1.25 -0.70
N GLY A 192 17.13 1.25 -1.43
CA GLY A 192 18.47 1.34 -0.86
C GLY A 192 18.77 2.65 -0.12
N ALA A 193 18.06 3.72 -0.46
CA ALA A 193 18.19 5.02 0.21
C ALA A 193 17.51 5.07 1.59
N VAL A 194 16.67 4.09 1.91
CA VAL A 194 15.92 4.02 3.16
C VAL A 194 16.66 3.17 4.18
N PRO A 195 16.93 3.68 5.39
CA PRO A 195 17.56 2.90 6.45
C PRO A 195 16.77 1.62 6.78
N ARG A 196 17.46 0.49 6.91
CA ARG A 196 16.85 -0.83 7.25
C ARG A 196 15.99 -0.77 8.50
N ALA A 197 16.42 -0.02 9.52
CA ALA A 197 15.67 0.18 10.76
C ALA A 197 14.29 0.85 10.54
N ALA A 198 14.14 1.69 9.51
CA ALA A 198 12.86 2.31 9.18
C ALA A 198 11.86 1.28 8.66
N TRP A 199 12.30 0.35 7.80
CA TRP A 199 11.49 -0.76 7.31
C TRP A 199 11.08 -1.72 8.42
N ALA A 200 12.04 -2.15 9.23
CA ALA A 200 11.79 -3.05 10.36
C ALA A 200 10.79 -2.43 11.36
N GLY A 201 11.00 -1.16 11.73
CA GLY A 201 10.11 -0.45 12.65
C GLY A 201 8.69 -0.27 12.10
N LEU A 202 8.56 -0.05 10.79
CA LEU A 202 7.25 0.06 10.17
C LEU A 202 6.53 -1.31 10.12
N ALA A 203 7.24 -2.36 9.70
CA ALA A 203 6.67 -3.70 9.56
C ALA A 203 6.35 -4.38 10.91
N ALA A 204 7.01 -3.99 12.01
CA ALA A 204 6.75 -4.52 13.34
C ALA A 204 5.32 -4.22 13.83
N HIS A 205 4.76 -3.06 13.45
CA HIS A 205 3.49 -2.58 13.99
C HIS A 205 2.39 -2.40 12.93
N HIS A 206 2.73 -2.55 11.65
CA HIS A 206 1.84 -2.27 10.53
C HIS A 206 1.88 -3.39 9.50
N GLU A 207 0.81 -3.50 8.72
CA GLU A 207 0.79 -4.34 7.54
C GLU A 207 1.41 -3.55 6.38
N VAL A 208 2.67 -3.87 6.03
CA VAL A 208 3.40 -3.19 4.97
C VAL A 208 3.34 -4.00 3.68
N VAL A 209 2.88 -3.37 2.61
CA VAL A 209 2.82 -3.92 1.25
C VAL A 209 3.59 -2.99 0.33
N VAL A 210 4.64 -3.49 -0.28
CA VAL A 210 5.48 -2.71 -1.20
C VAL A 210 5.25 -3.20 -2.62
N LEU A 211 4.89 -2.27 -3.50
CA LEU A 211 4.74 -2.49 -4.93
C LEU A 211 5.97 -1.88 -5.62
N LEU A 212 6.90 -2.73 -5.99
CA LEU A 212 8.10 -2.34 -6.75
C LEU A 212 7.76 -2.33 -8.23
N VAL A 213 7.81 -1.16 -8.85
CA VAL A 213 7.41 -0.99 -10.25
C VAL A 213 8.63 -1.09 -11.16
N GLN A 214 8.57 -2.01 -12.12
CA GLN A 214 9.63 -2.26 -13.10
C GLN A 214 9.11 -2.14 -14.52
N ASP A 215 9.98 -1.73 -15.45
CA ASP A 215 9.73 -1.91 -16.88
C ASP A 215 10.28 -3.27 -17.36
N PRO A 216 9.62 -3.94 -18.32
CA PRO A 216 10.11 -5.21 -18.88
C PRO A 216 11.57 -5.16 -19.35
N ILE A 217 12.03 -4.05 -19.91
CA ILE A 217 13.41 -3.91 -20.39
C ILE A 217 14.42 -3.91 -19.23
N GLU A 218 14.03 -3.49 -18.04
CA GLU A 218 14.92 -3.50 -16.87
C GLU A 218 15.19 -4.92 -16.39
N ARG A 219 14.20 -5.81 -16.50
CA ARG A 219 14.29 -7.21 -16.08
C ARG A 219 14.90 -8.10 -17.17
N ASP A 220 14.40 -7.94 -18.39
CA ASP A 220 14.74 -8.82 -19.53
C ASP A 220 15.01 -7.96 -20.78
N PRO A 221 16.19 -7.32 -20.85
CA PRO A 221 16.55 -6.49 -21.97
C PRO A 221 16.82 -7.34 -23.23
N PRO A 222 16.37 -6.89 -24.42
CA PRO A 222 16.68 -7.58 -25.65
C PRO A 222 18.17 -7.48 -25.97
N ARG A 223 18.74 -8.54 -26.53
CA ARG A 223 20.14 -8.59 -26.98
C ARG A 223 20.35 -7.81 -28.29
N THR A 224 20.18 -6.49 -28.23
CA THR A 224 20.31 -5.58 -29.38
C THR A 224 20.78 -4.19 -28.95
N ARG A 225 21.16 -3.36 -29.93
CA ARG A 225 21.50 -1.98 -29.68
C ARG A 225 20.22 -1.14 -29.57
N LEU A 226 20.09 -0.35 -28.51
CA LEU A 226 18.93 0.48 -28.27
C LEU A 226 19.30 1.94 -28.00
N PRO A 227 18.56 2.89 -28.58
CA PRO A 227 18.69 4.29 -28.25
C PRO A 227 17.89 4.62 -26.99
N PHE A 228 18.51 5.35 -26.08
CA PHE A 228 17.85 5.95 -24.89
C PHE A 228 17.98 7.46 -24.97
N VAL A 229 17.05 8.17 -24.35
CA VAL A 229 17.10 9.64 -24.20
C VAL A 229 17.14 9.94 -22.71
N ASP A 230 18.19 10.60 -22.29
CA ASP A 230 18.33 11.09 -20.92
C ASP A 230 18.57 12.59 -20.96
N THR A 231 17.73 13.37 -20.26
CA THR A 231 17.80 14.84 -20.18
C THR A 231 18.02 15.53 -21.55
N GLY A 232 17.36 14.99 -22.59
CA GLY A 232 17.45 15.49 -23.97
C GLY A 232 18.68 14.99 -24.74
N ARG A 233 19.58 14.23 -24.13
CA ARG A 233 20.74 13.62 -24.79
C ARG A 233 20.42 12.20 -25.23
N ARG A 234 20.64 11.88 -26.49
CA ARG A 234 20.53 10.52 -27.02
C ARG A 234 21.81 9.73 -26.73
N VAL A 235 21.63 8.57 -26.10
CA VAL A 235 22.72 7.60 -25.81
C VAL A 235 22.33 6.26 -26.41
N GLU A 236 23.25 5.63 -27.14
CA GLU A 236 23.07 4.25 -27.62
C GLU A 236 23.74 3.29 -26.66
N VAL A 237 23.01 2.25 -26.25
CA VAL A 237 23.50 1.15 -25.41
C VAL A 237 23.46 -0.14 -26.22
N ASP A 238 24.58 -0.82 -26.34
CA ASP A 238 24.68 -2.09 -27.05
C ASP A 238 24.47 -3.28 -26.09
N LEU A 239 23.19 -3.63 -25.89
CA LEU A 239 22.81 -4.76 -25.04
C LEU A 239 23.09 -6.13 -25.70
N GLY A 240 23.55 -6.16 -26.96
CA GLY A 240 24.13 -7.37 -27.58
C GLY A 240 25.51 -7.69 -27.04
N ALA A 241 26.28 -6.68 -26.62
CA ALA A 241 27.58 -6.86 -26.00
C ALA A 241 27.45 -7.37 -24.55
N GLU A 242 28.14 -8.45 -24.21
CA GLU A 242 28.04 -9.12 -22.89
C GLU A 242 28.38 -8.18 -21.72
N ARG A 243 29.37 -7.31 -21.91
CA ARG A 243 29.76 -6.30 -20.92
C ARG A 243 28.61 -5.34 -20.56
N ASP A 244 27.94 -4.79 -21.58
CA ASP A 244 26.90 -3.79 -21.36
C ASP A 244 25.60 -4.46 -20.89
N PHE A 245 25.32 -5.67 -21.36
CA PHE A 245 24.25 -6.49 -20.83
C PHE A 245 24.45 -6.85 -19.35
N GLY A 246 25.65 -7.25 -18.96
CA GLY A 246 25.99 -7.55 -17.57
C GLY A 246 25.82 -6.31 -16.67
N ARG A 247 26.27 -5.14 -17.14
CA ARG A 247 26.09 -3.86 -16.44
C ARG A 247 24.62 -3.49 -16.30
N TRP A 248 23.82 -3.70 -17.35
CA TRP A 248 22.39 -3.46 -17.32
C TRP A 248 21.68 -4.32 -16.27
N ARG A 249 21.96 -5.62 -16.29
CA ARG A 249 21.38 -6.55 -15.30
C ARG A 249 21.76 -6.19 -13.87
N ALA A 250 23.01 -5.81 -13.65
CA ALA A 250 23.47 -5.36 -12.33
C ALA A 250 22.79 -4.06 -11.87
N ALA A 251 22.55 -3.13 -12.80
CA ALA A 251 21.96 -1.83 -12.49
C ALA A 251 20.42 -1.89 -12.23
N PHE A 252 19.72 -2.84 -12.85
CA PHE A 252 18.26 -2.89 -12.82
C PHE A 252 17.71 -4.22 -12.28
N GLY A 253 18.05 -5.35 -12.91
CA GLY A 253 17.48 -6.64 -12.54
C GLY A 253 17.86 -7.08 -11.13
N ALA A 254 19.16 -7.08 -10.81
CA ALA A 254 19.65 -7.45 -9.49
C ALA A 254 19.16 -6.51 -8.40
N VAL A 255 19.12 -5.20 -8.66
CA VAL A 255 18.64 -4.19 -7.70
C VAL A 255 17.20 -4.45 -7.29
N ALA A 256 16.32 -4.88 -8.21
CA ALA A 256 14.93 -5.14 -7.89
C ALA A 256 14.76 -6.41 -7.04
N GLU A 257 15.52 -7.46 -7.34
CA GLU A 257 15.50 -8.71 -6.57
C GLU A 257 16.08 -8.48 -5.17
N GLU A 258 17.24 -7.83 -5.05
CA GLU A 258 17.85 -7.48 -3.77
C GLU A 258 16.96 -6.61 -2.91
N ALA A 259 16.31 -5.59 -3.50
CA ALA A 259 15.35 -4.73 -2.80
C ALA A 259 14.16 -5.54 -2.28
N ALA A 260 13.61 -6.45 -3.11
CA ALA A 260 12.50 -7.29 -2.72
C ALA A 260 12.87 -8.24 -1.58
N ASP A 261 14.03 -8.86 -1.62
CA ASP A 261 14.49 -9.80 -0.59
C ASP A 261 14.79 -9.07 0.73
N ALA A 262 15.45 -7.92 0.66
CA ALA A 262 15.69 -7.09 1.83
C ALA A 262 14.38 -6.68 2.53
N LEU A 263 13.36 -6.27 1.78
CA LEU A 263 12.07 -5.89 2.32
C LEU A 263 11.32 -7.09 2.93
N ARG A 264 11.35 -8.25 2.28
CA ARG A 264 10.74 -9.50 2.80
C ARG A 264 11.40 -9.92 4.11
N ALA A 265 12.72 -9.81 4.22
CA ALA A 265 13.46 -10.10 5.45
C ALA A 265 13.01 -9.21 6.63
N HIS A 266 12.51 -8.01 6.36
CA HIS A 266 11.92 -7.12 7.36
C HIS A 266 10.41 -7.31 7.58
N GLY A 267 9.80 -8.34 6.96
CA GLY A 267 8.40 -8.69 7.16
C GLY A 267 7.40 -7.92 6.27
N ALA A 268 7.86 -7.16 5.29
CA ALA A 268 6.98 -6.55 4.30
C ALA A 268 6.53 -7.60 3.27
N ARG A 269 5.30 -7.43 2.76
CA ARG A 269 4.87 -8.13 1.54
C ARG A 269 5.34 -7.34 0.33
N VAL A 270 6.01 -8.00 -0.60
CA VAL A 270 6.58 -7.35 -1.78
C VAL A 270 6.03 -7.97 -3.05
N HIS A 271 5.60 -7.11 -3.96
CA HIS A 271 5.15 -7.49 -5.29
C HIS A 271 5.96 -6.70 -6.33
N LEU A 272 6.58 -7.42 -7.26
CA LEU A 272 7.17 -6.83 -8.46
C LEU A 272 6.05 -6.63 -9.48
N LEU A 273 5.83 -5.38 -9.89
CA LEU A 273 4.76 -5.01 -10.80
C LEU A 273 5.34 -4.43 -12.08
N SER A 274 5.19 -5.18 -13.16
CA SER A 274 5.65 -4.76 -14.49
C SER A 274 4.72 -3.69 -15.10
N THR A 275 5.31 -2.77 -15.88
CA THR A 275 4.55 -1.72 -16.58
C THR A 275 3.58 -2.24 -17.62
N ASP A 276 3.79 -3.44 -18.16
CA ASP A 276 2.90 -4.12 -19.13
C ASP A 276 1.83 -5.00 -18.46
N ALA A 277 1.99 -5.32 -17.16
CA ALA A 277 1.03 -6.13 -16.42
C ALA A 277 -0.26 -5.35 -16.07
N PRO A 278 -1.39 -6.06 -15.85
CA PRO A 278 -2.57 -5.45 -15.27
C PRO A 278 -2.26 -4.82 -13.90
N SER A 279 -2.69 -3.59 -13.68
CA SER A 279 -2.35 -2.83 -12.45
C SER A 279 -2.89 -3.44 -11.14
N HIS A 280 -3.75 -4.43 -11.24
CA HIS A 280 -4.29 -5.21 -10.14
C HIS A 280 -3.65 -6.61 -9.98
N ALA A 281 -2.62 -6.94 -10.78
CA ALA A 281 -2.01 -8.28 -10.79
C ALA A 281 -1.42 -8.69 -9.43
N TRP A 282 -1.01 -7.71 -8.61
CA TRP A 282 -0.52 -7.91 -7.25
C TRP A 282 -1.62 -8.29 -6.24
N LEU A 283 -2.89 -8.10 -6.58
CA LEU A 283 -4.03 -8.34 -5.71
C LEU A 283 -4.68 -9.69 -6.06
N PRO A 284 -4.62 -10.70 -5.19
CA PRO A 284 -5.16 -12.03 -5.47
C PRO A 284 -6.68 -11.98 -5.67
N ALA A 285 -7.19 -12.82 -6.58
CA ALA A 285 -8.62 -13.02 -6.75
C ALA A 285 -9.22 -13.69 -5.50
N THR A 286 -10.40 -13.24 -5.09
CA THR A 286 -11.18 -13.92 -4.04
C THR A 286 -11.70 -15.24 -4.62
N GLY A 287 -11.16 -16.37 -4.17
CA GLY A 287 -11.54 -17.70 -4.66
C GLY A 287 -10.40 -18.69 -4.82
N ALA A 288 -9.15 -18.24 -4.85
CA ALA A 288 -8.00 -19.12 -4.79
C ALA A 288 -7.60 -19.36 -3.32
N GLY A 289 -8.48 -19.99 -2.56
CA GLY A 289 -8.13 -20.63 -1.32
C GLY A 289 -7.36 -21.89 -1.67
N SER A 290 -6.02 -21.83 -1.65
CA SER A 290 -5.21 -23.02 -1.54
C SER A 290 -5.54 -23.68 -0.19
N LEU A 291 -6.28 -24.76 -0.20
CA LEU A 291 -6.24 -25.74 0.86
C LEU A 291 -4.77 -26.18 0.98
N PRO A 292 -4.18 -26.17 2.18
CA PRO A 292 -2.90 -26.85 2.40
C PRO A 292 -3.14 -28.35 2.24
N ALA A 293 -2.28 -28.99 1.43
CA ALA A 293 -2.15 -30.43 1.35
C ALA A 293 -1.46 -30.94 2.62
#